data_00b5c5c0c5a2de7079949aec4d2a5964
#
_entry.id   00b5c5c0c5a2de7079949aec4d2a5964
#
_cell.length_a   1.000
_cell.length_b   1.000
_cell.length_c   1.000
_cell.angle_alpha   90.00
_cell.angle_beta   90.00
_cell.angle_gamma   90.00
#
_symmetry.space_group_name_H-M   'P 1'
#
loop_
_entity.id
_entity.type
_entity.pdbx_description
1 polymer ?
#
loop_
_entity_poly.entity_id
_entity_poly.type
_entity_poly.pdbx_seq_one_letter_code
_entity_poly.pdbx_strand_id
1 'polypeptide(L)'
;MKKLIGLAVLVIGLISHVSAQQKKEIPSAEVQIKIATQAAPAELRADAKVYGYDATGKFVTLREGKNGYICLAPDFSMSMYYAYCYPESLEPFMARGRELIAEGKRKERDDIRENEFKEGKLFIPQTPTTLHGYWGSANQLNPETGEMADAKRRYVIYVPFAKAADLGLSNKPNNLGTPWLMDEGSYKAHIMITPPMDHHH
;
A
#
# COMPACT_ATOMS: atom_id res chain seq x y z
N MET A 1 -14.04 -56.81 57.55
CA MET A 1 -13.55 -55.43 57.47
C MET A 1 -13.19 -55.16 56.00
N LYS A 2 -14.11 -54.54 55.26
CA LYS A 2 -13.91 -54.22 53.81
C LYS A 2 -13.64 -52.72 53.70
N LYS A 3 -12.41 -52.36 53.24
CA LYS A 3 -12.03 -50.96 52.98
C LYS A 3 -12.49 -50.59 51.59
N LEU A 4 -13.41 -49.62 51.47
CA LEU A 4 -13.73 -48.96 50.21
C LEU A 4 -12.67 -47.86 49.93
N ILE A 5 -12.00 -47.97 48.81
CA ILE A 5 -11.11 -46.96 48.28
C ILE A 5 -11.94 -46.15 47.28
N GLY A 6 -12.23 -44.91 47.63
CA GLY A 6 -12.89 -43.94 46.70
C GLY A 6 -11.92 -43.36 45.68
N LEU A 7 -12.20 -43.58 44.44
CA LEU A 7 -11.44 -43.01 43.31
C LEU A 7 -12.01 -41.63 42.97
N ALA A 8 -11.27 -40.56 43.31
CA ALA A 8 -11.61 -39.21 42.92
C ALA A 8 -11.13 -38.96 41.49
N VAL A 9 -12.06 -38.81 40.53
CA VAL A 9 -11.76 -38.44 39.16
C VAL A 9 -11.66 -36.91 39.08
N LEU A 10 -10.44 -36.42 38.90
CA LEU A 10 -10.15 -35.01 38.70
C LEU A 10 -10.42 -34.65 37.22
N VAL A 11 -11.54 -34.01 36.90
CA VAL A 11 -11.86 -33.49 35.59
C VAL A 11 -11.11 -32.18 35.41
N ILE A 12 -9.97 -32.19 34.72
CA ILE A 12 -9.27 -30.98 34.30
C ILE A 12 -9.95 -30.45 33.04
N GLY A 13 -10.76 -29.41 33.22
CA GLY A 13 -11.37 -28.67 32.11
C GLY A 13 -10.29 -27.89 31.36
N LEU A 14 -10.00 -28.32 30.12
CA LEU A 14 -9.21 -27.56 29.15
C LEU A 14 -10.01 -26.32 28.71
N ILE A 15 -9.75 -25.17 29.33
CA ILE A 15 -10.24 -23.88 28.84
C ILE A 15 -9.40 -23.51 27.61
N SER A 16 -9.92 -23.84 26.44
CA SER A 16 -9.37 -23.36 25.18
C SER A 16 -9.56 -21.86 25.11
N HIS A 17 -8.50 -21.09 25.34
CA HIS A 17 -8.50 -19.65 25.07
C HIS A 17 -8.52 -19.49 23.56
N VAL A 18 -9.70 -19.34 22.97
CA VAL A 18 -9.85 -18.81 21.61
C VAL A 18 -9.46 -17.35 21.68
N SER A 19 -8.22 -17.03 21.30
CA SER A 19 -7.81 -15.66 21.01
C SER A 19 -8.65 -15.20 19.83
N ALA A 20 -9.74 -14.52 20.10
CA ALA A 20 -10.47 -13.75 19.10
C ALA A 20 -9.49 -12.71 18.57
N GLN A 21 -8.97 -12.91 17.36
CA GLN A 21 -8.17 -11.93 16.66
C GLN A 21 -9.05 -10.69 16.50
N GLN A 22 -8.76 -9.67 17.28
CA GLN A 22 -9.54 -8.43 17.32
C GLN A 22 -9.48 -7.83 15.92
N LYS A 23 -10.59 -7.91 15.17
CA LYS A 23 -10.70 -7.33 13.84
C LYS A 23 -10.42 -5.83 13.99
N LYS A 24 -9.32 -5.37 13.43
CA LYS A 24 -8.89 -3.98 13.54
C LYS A 24 -9.99 -3.10 12.95
N GLU A 25 -10.45 -2.13 13.73
CA GLU A 25 -11.52 -1.23 13.32
C GLU A 25 -11.05 -0.37 12.14
N ILE A 26 -11.91 -0.26 11.11
CA ILE A 26 -11.64 0.60 9.96
C ILE A 26 -11.96 2.04 10.39
N PRO A 27 -10.99 2.98 10.27
CA PRO A 27 -11.21 4.37 10.63
C PRO A 27 -12.33 5.03 9.80
N SER A 28 -12.89 6.12 10.32
CA SER A 28 -13.86 6.92 9.57
C SER A 28 -13.32 7.37 8.21
N ALA A 29 -14.21 7.66 7.25
CA ALA A 29 -13.81 8.15 5.92
C ALA A 29 -12.92 9.40 6.01
N GLU A 30 -13.19 10.29 6.95
CA GLU A 30 -12.40 11.50 7.17
C GLU A 30 -10.94 11.17 7.55
N VAL A 31 -10.73 10.25 8.49
CA VAL A 31 -9.39 9.81 8.91
C VAL A 31 -8.67 9.13 7.75
N GLN A 32 -9.37 8.26 7.01
CA GLN A 32 -8.79 7.59 5.84
C GLN A 32 -8.34 8.59 4.77
N ILE A 33 -9.15 9.63 4.50
CA ILE A 33 -8.81 10.70 3.54
C ILE A 33 -7.56 11.46 4.00
N LYS A 34 -7.47 11.81 5.28
CA LYS A 34 -6.29 12.49 5.85
C LYS A 34 -5.02 11.66 5.65
N ILE A 35 -5.05 10.37 5.96
CA ILE A 35 -3.90 9.47 5.79
C ILE A 35 -3.53 9.33 4.29
N ALA A 36 -4.51 9.03 3.46
CA ALA A 36 -4.28 8.78 2.03
C ALA A 36 -3.60 9.97 1.35
N THR A 37 -4.06 11.18 1.65
CA THR A 37 -3.57 12.40 1.02
C THR A 37 -2.20 12.85 1.52
N GLN A 38 -1.68 12.30 2.62
CA GLN A 38 -0.29 12.56 3.05
C GLN A 38 0.75 12.15 2.01
N ALA A 39 0.45 11.17 1.17
CA ALA A 39 1.34 10.77 0.08
C ALA A 39 1.46 11.84 -1.01
N ALA A 40 0.40 12.64 -1.24
CA ALA A 40 0.36 13.64 -2.30
C ALA A 40 1.19 14.90 -1.99
N PRO A 41 1.68 15.63 -3.03
CA PRO A 41 2.09 17.01 -2.91
C PRO A 41 0.97 17.85 -2.26
N ALA A 42 1.35 18.83 -1.42
CA ALA A 42 0.41 19.55 -0.58
C ALA A 42 -0.70 20.23 -1.38
N GLU A 43 -0.34 20.83 -2.52
CA GLU A 43 -1.23 21.55 -3.44
C GLU A 43 -2.25 20.65 -4.16
N LEU A 44 -2.01 19.35 -4.22
CA LEU A 44 -2.91 18.38 -4.88
C LEU A 44 -3.87 17.68 -3.92
N ARG A 45 -3.66 17.78 -2.60
CA ARG A 45 -4.38 17.01 -1.57
C ARG A 45 -5.87 17.31 -1.52
N ALA A 46 -6.23 18.59 -1.61
CA ALA A 46 -7.60 19.06 -1.38
C ALA A 46 -8.59 18.47 -2.40
N ASP A 47 -8.20 18.44 -3.67
CA ASP A 47 -9.07 18.06 -4.80
C ASP A 47 -8.76 16.66 -5.37
N ALA A 48 -7.88 15.90 -4.73
CA ALA A 48 -7.59 14.52 -5.14
C ALA A 48 -8.80 13.60 -4.91
N LYS A 49 -9.05 12.68 -5.83
CA LYS A 49 -9.95 11.54 -5.61
C LYS A 49 -9.34 10.62 -4.55
N VAL A 50 -10.17 10.12 -3.62
CA VAL A 50 -9.69 9.22 -2.59
C VAL A 50 -10.49 7.93 -2.59
N TYR A 51 -9.78 6.82 -2.72
CA TYR A 51 -10.31 5.49 -2.48
C TYR A 51 -9.90 5.00 -1.09
N GLY A 52 -10.76 4.24 -0.46
CA GLY A 52 -10.53 3.60 0.84
C GLY A 52 -11.58 2.54 1.11
N TYR A 53 -11.95 2.35 2.37
CA TYR A 53 -12.79 1.25 2.79
C TYR A 53 -14.03 1.73 3.55
N ASP A 54 -15.18 1.11 3.26
CA ASP A 54 -16.38 1.27 4.10
C ASP A 54 -16.27 0.43 5.38
N ALA A 55 -17.26 0.56 6.27
CA ALA A 55 -17.29 -0.15 7.54
C ALA A 55 -17.29 -1.69 7.41
N THR A 56 -17.64 -2.22 6.23
CA THR A 56 -17.62 -3.67 5.95
C THR A 56 -16.25 -4.16 5.45
N GLY A 57 -15.34 -3.23 5.11
CA GLY A 57 -14.04 -3.51 4.51
C GLY A 57 -14.07 -3.58 2.99
N LYS A 58 -15.15 -3.16 2.35
CA LYS A 58 -15.23 -3.06 0.90
C LYS A 58 -14.48 -1.80 0.43
N PHE A 59 -13.68 -1.94 -0.64
CA PHE A 59 -12.98 -0.84 -1.27
C PHE A 59 -13.96 0.04 -2.05
N VAL A 60 -14.01 1.33 -1.72
CA VAL A 60 -14.99 2.30 -2.24
C VAL A 60 -14.36 3.67 -2.49
N THR A 61 -15.06 4.54 -3.23
CA THR A 61 -14.72 5.96 -3.30
C THR A 61 -15.16 6.66 -2.02
N LEU A 62 -14.21 7.27 -1.29
CA LEU A 62 -14.47 8.06 -0.09
C LEU A 62 -14.67 9.55 -0.43
N ARG A 63 -14.00 10.04 -1.46
CA ARG A 63 -14.11 11.41 -1.98
C ARG A 63 -13.88 11.42 -3.48
N GLU A 64 -14.77 12.08 -4.22
CA GLU A 64 -14.55 12.37 -5.65
C GLU A 64 -13.47 13.44 -5.82
N GLY A 65 -12.71 13.35 -6.91
CA GLY A 65 -11.64 14.28 -7.25
C GLY A 65 -12.03 15.29 -8.34
N LYS A 66 -11.24 16.37 -8.44
CA LYS A 66 -11.43 17.41 -9.46
C LYS A 66 -10.15 17.77 -10.20
N ASN A 67 -8.99 17.27 -9.74
CA ASN A 67 -7.66 17.64 -10.27
C ASN A 67 -6.94 16.51 -11.01
N GLY A 68 -7.62 15.40 -11.32
CA GLY A 68 -7.02 14.26 -12.01
C GLY A 68 -5.96 13.52 -11.18
N TYR A 69 -6.00 13.65 -9.85
CA TYR A 69 -5.09 12.96 -8.93
C TYR A 69 -5.84 11.96 -8.05
N ILE A 70 -5.29 10.78 -7.83
CA ILE A 70 -5.90 9.69 -7.08
C ILE A 70 -5.04 9.34 -5.89
N CYS A 71 -5.64 9.20 -4.71
CA CYS A 71 -5.01 8.73 -3.49
C CYS A 71 -5.70 7.47 -2.96
N LEU A 72 -4.92 6.55 -2.43
CA LEU A 72 -5.39 5.28 -1.86
C LEU A 72 -5.11 5.26 -0.36
N ALA A 73 -6.16 5.01 0.42
CA ALA A 73 -6.00 4.72 1.84
C ALA A 73 -5.29 3.37 2.07
N PRO A 74 -4.55 3.22 3.17
CA PRO A 74 -3.87 1.98 3.49
C PRO A 74 -4.83 0.85 3.84
N ASP A 75 -4.36 -0.39 3.74
CA ASP A 75 -5.05 -1.55 4.32
C ASP A 75 -4.93 -1.50 5.85
N PHE A 76 -6.06 -1.25 6.53
CA PHE A 76 -6.12 -1.08 7.99
C PHE A 76 -5.99 -2.39 8.77
N SER A 77 -5.98 -3.54 8.12
CA SER A 77 -5.68 -4.83 8.76
C SER A 77 -4.20 -5.00 9.07
N MET A 78 -3.33 -4.23 8.41
CA MET A 78 -1.87 -4.33 8.51
C MET A 78 -1.31 -3.56 9.71
N SER A 79 -0.12 -3.96 10.19
CA SER A 79 0.65 -3.22 11.20
C SER A 79 1.41 -2.02 10.63
N MET A 80 1.68 -2.04 9.33
CA MET A 80 2.27 -0.94 8.57
C MET A 80 1.25 -0.41 7.58
N TYR A 81 1.03 0.90 7.61
CA TYR A 81 0.14 1.58 6.70
C TYR A 81 0.90 2.12 5.49
N TYR A 82 0.39 1.84 4.29
CA TYR A 82 0.95 2.28 3.02
C TYR A 82 -0.12 3.06 2.26
N ALA A 83 0.04 4.37 2.15
CA ALA A 83 -0.77 5.23 1.30
C ALA A 83 -0.03 5.54 0.00
N TYR A 84 -0.77 5.66 -1.09
CA TYR A 84 -0.23 5.96 -2.41
C TYR A 84 -1.05 7.02 -3.10
N CYS A 85 -0.38 7.96 -3.80
CA CYS A 85 -1.06 8.91 -4.66
C CYS A 85 -0.36 8.99 -6.02
N TYR A 86 -1.14 9.17 -7.09
CA TYR A 86 -0.66 9.18 -8.47
C TYR A 86 -1.65 9.89 -9.41
N PRO A 87 -1.20 10.38 -10.59
CA PRO A 87 -2.09 10.92 -11.61
C PRO A 87 -3.07 9.87 -12.14
N GLU A 88 -4.28 10.28 -12.48
CA GLU A 88 -5.34 9.40 -13.00
C GLU A 88 -4.92 8.61 -14.25
N SER A 89 -3.98 9.14 -15.04
CA SER A 89 -3.41 8.42 -16.19
C SER A 89 -2.76 7.08 -15.84
N LEU A 90 -2.30 6.92 -14.58
CA LEU A 90 -1.73 5.65 -14.08
C LEU A 90 -2.80 4.68 -13.55
N GLU A 91 -4.05 5.12 -13.41
CA GLU A 91 -5.11 4.33 -12.78
C GLU A 91 -5.39 2.99 -13.48
N PRO A 92 -5.42 2.87 -14.82
CA PRO A 92 -5.64 1.56 -15.45
C PRO A 92 -4.65 0.49 -14.98
N PHE A 93 -3.36 0.84 -14.90
CA PHE A 93 -2.31 -0.05 -14.42
C PHE A 93 -2.44 -0.36 -12.92
N MET A 94 -2.76 0.64 -12.09
CA MET A 94 -2.89 0.50 -10.65
C MET A 94 -4.17 -0.27 -10.28
N ALA A 95 -5.30 0.04 -10.92
CA ALA A 95 -6.58 -0.65 -10.71
C ALA A 95 -6.46 -2.14 -11.03
N ARG A 96 -5.87 -2.47 -12.20
CA ARG A 96 -5.70 -3.88 -12.59
C ARG A 96 -4.87 -4.66 -11.56
N GLY A 97 -3.85 -4.02 -10.99
CA GLY A 97 -3.06 -4.63 -9.91
C GLY A 97 -3.89 -4.91 -8.65
N ARG A 98 -4.79 -4.00 -8.26
CA ARG A 98 -5.71 -4.18 -7.12
C ARG A 98 -6.73 -5.28 -7.37
N GLU A 99 -7.32 -5.33 -8.58
CA GLU A 99 -8.27 -6.36 -8.98
C GLU A 99 -7.67 -7.75 -8.87
N LEU A 100 -6.48 -7.96 -9.44
CA LEU A 100 -5.79 -9.25 -9.39
C LEU A 100 -5.45 -9.69 -7.95
N ILE A 101 -5.13 -8.73 -7.07
CA ILE A 101 -4.93 -9.01 -5.65
C ILE A 101 -6.26 -9.45 -5.00
N ALA A 102 -7.36 -8.77 -5.30
CA ALA A 102 -8.69 -9.11 -4.79
C ALA A 102 -9.18 -10.48 -5.30
N GLU A 103 -8.79 -10.86 -6.52
CA GLU A 103 -9.02 -12.19 -7.10
C GLU A 103 -8.13 -13.30 -6.52
N GLY A 104 -7.24 -12.97 -5.57
CA GLY A 104 -6.28 -13.92 -4.98
C GLY A 104 -5.04 -14.21 -5.85
N LYS A 105 -4.89 -13.52 -6.98
CA LYS A 105 -3.81 -13.71 -7.98
C LYS A 105 -2.59 -12.83 -7.72
N ARG A 106 -2.25 -12.61 -6.45
CA ARG A 106 -1.11 -11.74 -6.07
C ARG A 106 0.22 -12.20 -6.67
N LYS A 107 0.46 -13.50 -6.74
CA LYS A 107 1.73 -14.05 -7.26
C LYS A 107 1.83 -13.94 -8.76
N GLU A 108 0.72 -14.13 -9.45
CA GLU A 108 0.62 -14.11 -10.92
C GLU A 108 0.39 -12.68 -11.48
N ARG A 109 0.17 -11.70 -10.59
CA ARG A 109 -0.20 -10.33 -10.94
C ARG A 109 0.69 -9.70 -12.02
N ASP A 110 1.99 -9.84 -11.87
CA ASP A 110 2.94 -9.16 -12.75
C ASP A 110 3.00 -9.84 -14.13
N ASP A 111 2.94 -11.17 -14.19
CA ASP A 111 2.88 -11.93 -15.43
C ASP A 111 1.57 -11.67 -16.20
N ILE A 112 0.44 -11.65 -15.49
CA ILE A 112 -0.87 -11.35 -16.10
C ILE A 112 -0.86 -9.94 -16.70
N ARG A 113 -0.42 -8.92 -15.96
CA ARG A 113 -0.35 -7.55 -16.45
C ARG A 113 0.62 -7.39 -17.62
N GLU A 114 1.74 -8.13 -17.63
CA GLU A 114 2.67 -8.12 -18.75
C GLU A 114 2.03 -8.69 -20.02
N ASN A 115 1.30 -9.80 -19.92
CA ASN A 115 0.58 -10.38 -21.03
C ASN A 115 -0.53 -9.44 -21.55
N GLU A 116 -1.34 -8.88 -20.63
CA GLU A 116 -2.38 -7.91 -20.98
C GLU A 116 -1.78 -6.64 -21.65
N PHE A 117 -0.62 -6.18 -21.21
CA PHE A 117 0.09 -5.09 -21.85
C PHE A 117 0.54 -5.44 -23.27
N LYS A 118 1.17 -6.62 -23.47
CA LYS A 118 1.59 -7.11 -24.80
C LYS A 118 0.42 -7.28 -25.78
N GLU A 119 -0.74 -7.62 -25.26
CA GLU A 119 -1.99 -7.75 -26.03
C GLU A 119 -2.72 -6.41 -26.23
N GLY A 120 -2.17 -5.29 -25.74
CA GLY A 120 -2.80 -3.97 -25.83
C GLY A 120 -4.06 -3.79 -24.97
N LYS A 121 -4.30 -4.68 -24.00
CA LYS A 121 -5.45 -4.65 -23.09
C LYS A 121 -5.16 -3.83 -21.83
N LEU A 122 -3.92 -3.70 -21.42
CA LEU A 122 -3.49 -2.90 -20.29
C LEU A 122 -2.68 -1.70 -20.74
N PHE A 123 -3.01 -0.53 -20.24
CA PHE A 123 -2.31 0.72 -20.53
C PHE A 123 -1.45 1.15 -19.33
N ILE A 124 -0.26 1.65 -19.64
CA ILE A 124 0.60 2.42 -18.74
C ILE A 124 1.08 3.67 -19.49
N PRO A 125 1.14 4.88 -18.86
CA PRO A 125 1.63 6.08 -19.53
C PRO A 125 3.04 5.89 -20.08
N GLN A 126 3.27 6.34 -21.33
CA GLN A 126 4.58 6.28 -21.98
C GLN A 126 5.45 7.49 -21.62
N THR A 127 4.88 8.53 -21.01
CA THR A 127 5.60 9.68 -20.44
C THR A 127 5.96 9.40 -18.99
N PRO A 128 7.04 9.97 -18.46
CA PRO A 128 7.39 9.82 -17.05
C PRO A 128 6.22 10.18 -16.13
N THR A 129 5.81 9.26 -15.28
CA THR A 129 4.64 9.43 -14.41
C THR A 129 4.98 9.01 -12.99
N THR A 130 4.72 9.88 -12.00
CA THR A 130 5.15 9.67 -10.62
C THR A 130 4.03 9.11 -9.75
N LEU A 131 4.35 8.03 -9.05
CA LEU A 131 3.59 7.54 -7.90
C LEU A 131 4.31 7.96 -6.63
N HIS A 132 3.57 8.57 -5.71
CA HIS A 132 4.04 8.97 -4.38
C HIS A 132 3.62 7.93 -3.36
N GLY A 133 4.55 7.43 -2.57
CA GLY A 133 4.31 6.53 -1.43
C GLY A 133 4.57 7.23 -0.11
N TYR A 134 3.71 6.93 0.87
CA TYR A 134 3.83 7.37 2.25
C TYR A 134 3.50 6.21 3.16
N TRP A 135 4.38 5.86 4.09
CA TRP A 135 4.13 4.73 4.98
C TRP A 135 4.76 4.91 6.35
N GLY A 136 4.19 4.22 7.32
CA GLY A 136 4.68 4.19 8.70
C GLY A 136 3.93 3.16 9.53
N SER A 137 4.27 3.05 10.79
CA SER A 137 3.65 2.13 11.72
C SER A 137 2.23 2.58 12.07
N ALA A 138 1.28 1.66 12.05
CA ALA A 138 -0.13 1.94 12.35
C ALA A 138 -0.35 2.54 13.75
N ASN A 139 0.46 2.15 14.73
CA ASN A 139 0.41 2.67 16.11
C ASN A 139 1.03 4.06 16.27
N GLN A 140 1.68 4.61 15.23
CA GLN A 140 2.24 5.95 15.18
C GLN A 140 1.34 6.96 14.46
N LEU A 141 0.13 6.52 14.07
CA LEU A 141 -0.83 7.37 13.38
C LEU A 141 -1.45 8.40 14.33
N ASN A 142 -1.40 9.66 13.91
CA ASN A 142 -2.27 10.72 14.44
C ASN A 142 -3.56 10.79 13.60
N PRO A 143 -4.72 10.39 14.12
CA PRO A 143 -5.96 10.39 13.34
C PRO A 143 -6.50 11.79 13.01
N GLU A 144 -6.04 12.83 13.71
CA GLU A 144 -6.47 14.21 13.44
C GLU A 144 -5.78 14.79 12.20
N THR A 145 -4.49 14.45 11.99
CA THR A 145 -3.69 14.98 10.86
C THR A 145 -3.49 13.96 9.75
N GLY A 146 -3.63 12.66 10.03
CA GLY A 146 -3.28 11.57 9.12
C GLY A 146 -1.77 11.31 9.03
N GLU A 147 -0.98 11.95 9.88
CA GLU A 147 0.47 11.77 9.92
C GLU A 147 0.86 10.58 10.79
N MET A 148 1.97 9.95 10.43
CA MET A 148 2.60 8.92 11.25
C MET A 148 3.97 9.42 11.70
N ALA A 149 4.28 9.33 13.01
CA ALA A 149 5.50 9.88 13.59
C ALA A 149 6.79 9.26 13.01
N ASP A 150 6.73 8.01 12.55
CA ASP A 150 7.82 7.29 11.91
C ASP A 150 7.71 7.25 10.37
N ALA A 151 6.94 8.18 9.79
CA ALA A 151 6.61 8.17 8.38
C ALA A 151 7.85 8.25 7.47
N LYS A 152 7.79 7.49 6.39
CA LYS A 152 8.76 7.49 5.30
C LYS A 152 8.06 7.80 3.99
N ARG A 153 8.85 8.31 3.03
CA ARG A 153 8.37 8.63 1.68
C ARG A 153 9.16 7.87 0.63
N ARG A 154 8.49 7.59 -0.48
CA ARG A 154 9.11 7.02 -1.67
C ARG A 154 8.46 7.62 -2.91
N TYR A 155 9.30 7.86 -3.91
CA TYR A 155 8.83 8.26 -5.22
C TYR A 155 9.17 7.16 -6.21
N VAL A 156 8.17 6.77 -7.00
CA VAL A 156 8.29 5.78 -8.07
C VAL A 156 7.97 6.51 -9.36
N ILE A 157 8.97 6.72 -10.21
CA ILE A 157 8.76 7.41 -11.48
C ILE A 157 8.77 6.35 -12.59
N TYR A 158 7.60 6.03 -13.13
CA TYR A 158 7.47 5.11 -14.25
C TYR A 158 8.09 5.74 -15.50
N VAL A 159 9.00 5.01 -16.12
CA VAL A 159 9.77 5.37 -17.33
C VAL A 159 9.84 4.14 -18.25
N PRO A 160 8.72 3.76 -18.89
CA PRO A 160 8.62 2.51 -19.64
C PRO A 160 9.79 2.32 -20.59
N PHE A 161 10.32 1.09 -20.62
CA PHE A 161 11.43 0.63 -21.46
C PHE A 161 12.79 1.29 -21.22
N ALA A 162 12.91 2.15 -20.18
CA ALA A 162 14.18 2.81 -19.87
C ALA A 162 15.31 1.81 -19.54
N LYS A 163 16.52 2.19 -19.88
CA LYS A 163 17.75 1.49 -19.53
C LYS A 163 18.52 2.30 -18.48
N ALA A 164 19.11 1.60 -17.51
CA ALA A 164 19.86 2.24 -16.43
C ALA A 164 21.04 3.05 -16.96
N ALA A 165 21.75 2.54 -17.96
CA ALA A 165 22.87 3.22 -18.59
C ALA A 165 22.47 4.55 -19.27
N ASP A 166 21.29 4.60 -19.92
CA ASP A 166 20.81 5.80 -20.61
C ASP A 166 20.42 6.90 -19.61
N LEU A 167 20.07 6.52 -18.38
CA LEU A 167 19.66 7.42 -17.32
C LEU A 167 20.79 7.77 -16.34
N GLY A 168 21.98 7.16 -16.49
CA GLY A 168 23.07 7.31 -15.53
C GLY A 168 22.74 6.75 -14.14
N LEU A 169 21.88 5.71 -14.06
CA LEU A 169 21.42 5.10 -12.82
C LEU A 169 22.01 3.71 -12.61
N SER A 170 22.02 3.28 -11.34
CA SER A 170 22.22 1.86 -11.00
C SER A 170 20.91 1.10 -11.22
N ASN A 171 20.99 -0.20 -11.53
CA ASN A 171 19.84 -1.12 -11.48
C ASN A 171 19.70 -1.87 -10.15
N LYS A 172 20.42 -1.42 -9.11
CA LYS A 172 20.39 -1.98 -7.75
C LYS A 172 20.27 -0.87 -6.72
N PRO A 173 19.48 -1.10 -5.66
CA PRO A 173 19.44 -0.16 -4.52
C PRO A 173 20.80 -0.09 -3.82
N ASN A 174 21.06 1.03 -3.17
CA ASN A 174 22.20 1.20 -2.28
C ASN A 174 21.79 1.83 -0.94
N ASN A 175 22.72 1.84 0.02
CA ASN A 175 22.45 2.35 1.37
C ASN A 175 22.42 3.89 1.45
N LEU A 176 22.77 4.59 0.37
CA LEU A 176 22.81 6.05 0.32
C LEU A 176 21.45 6.66 -0.07
N GLY A 177 20.45 5.83 -0.40
CA GLY A 177 19.14 6.31 -0.86
C GLY A 177 19.17 6.96 -2.26
N THR A 178 20.27 6.76 -3.03
CA THR A 178 20.33 7.30 -4.39
C THR A 178 19.27 6.67 -5.31
N PRO A 179 18.78 7.41 -6.30
CA PRO A 179 17.87 6.85 -7.29
C PRO A 179 18.47 5.63 -8.00
N TRP A 180 17.62 4.63 -8.28
CA TRP A 180 17.98 3.44 -9.03
C TRP A 180 16.82 2.97 -9.90
N LEU A 181 17.10 2.26 -11.00
CA LEU A 181 16.10 1.78 -11.95
C LEU A 181 15.71 0.34 -11.61
N MET A 182 14.41 0.12 -11.42
CA MET A 182 13.81 -1.20 -11.23
C MET A 182 13.11 -1.66 -12.51
N ASP A 183 13.08 -2.97 -12.76
CA ASP A 183 12.45 -3.60 -13.93
C ASP A 183 12.98 -3.04 -15.28
N GLU A 184 14.27 -2.80 -15.37
CA GLU A 184 14.98 -2.23 -16.52
C GLU A 184 14.51 -2.83 -17.86
N GLY A 185 14.18 -1.98 -18.83
CA GLY A 185 13.79 -2.36 -20.16
C GLY A 185 12.40 -2.97 -20.30
N SER A 186 11.64 -3.11 -19.18
CA SER A 186 10.27 -3.58 -19.23
C SER A 186 9.26 -2.45 -19.43
N TYR A 187 8.02 -2.80 -19.79
CA TYR A 187 6.90 -1.85 -19.90
C TYR A 187 6.61 -1.08 -18.60
N LYS A 188 7.01 -1.63 -17.45
CA LYS A 188 6.83 -1.06 -16.12
C LYS A 188 8.15 -0.59 -15.49
N ALA A 189 9.20 -0.40 -16.28
CA ALA A 189 10.47 0.14 -15.77
C ALA A 189 10.23 1.44 -14.99
N HIS A 190 10.85 1.58 -13.83
CA HIS A 190 10.63 2.75 -12.98
C HIS A 190 11.84 3.09 -12.12
N ILE A 191 12.01 4.40 -11.89
CA ILE A 191 13.02 4.93 -10.99
C ILE A 191 12.48 4.90 -9.57
N MET A 192 13.22 4.30 -8.67
CA MET A 192 12.94 4.26 -7.23
C MET A 192 13.77 5.32 -6.52
N ILE A 193 13.10 6.20 -5.76
CA ILE A 193 13.73 7.21 -4.92
C ILE A 193 13.17 7.05 -3.51
N THR A 194 14.02 6.73 -2.54
CA THR A 194 13.65 6.66 -1.12
C THR A 194 14.53 7.67 -0.37
N PRO A 195 14.02 8.88 -0.12
CA PRO A 195 14.78 9.90 0.62
C PRO A 195 15.23 9.35 1.97
N PRO A 196 16.42 9.70 2.45
CA PRO A 196 16.80 9.42 3.82
C PRO A 196 15.81 10.07 4.79
N MET A 197 15.61 9.49 5.95
CA MET A 197 14.82 10.15 7.00
C MET A 197 15.61 11.36 7.49
N ASP A 198 14.99 12.54 7.44
CA ASP A 198 15.51 13.69 8.13
C ASP A 198 15.41 13.41 9.64
N HIS A 199 16.51 13.09 10.26
CA HIS A 199 16.62 13.13 11.71
C HIS A 199 16.66 14.61 12.10
N HIS A 200 15.50 15.21 12.35
CA HIS A 200 15.44 16.51 13.01
C HIS A 200 16.11 16.34 14.40
N HIS A 201 17.29 16.91 14.52
CA HIS A 201 18.00 17.08 15.79
C HIS A 201 17.34 18.17 16.62
#